data_b65a2cd8314f512952fd39ea72a0e55f
#
_entry.id   b65a2cd8314f512952fd39ea72a0e55f
#
_cell.length_a   1.000
_cell.length_b   1.000
_cell.length_c   1.000
_cell.angle_alpha   90.00
_cell.angle_beta   90.00
_cell.angle_gamma   90.00
#
_symmetry.space_group_name_H-M   'P 1'
#
loop_
_entity.id
_entity.type
_entity.pdbx_description
1 polymer ?
#
loop_
_entity_poly.entity_id
_entity_poly.type
_entity_poly.pdbx_seq_one_letter_code
_entity_poly.pdbx_strand_id
1 'polypeptide(L)'
;MPEMWFVVRWPDGSSETCYSPSLVIKEHFREGGLYAVGDFLDRSRTALRIASDRVEAKYGRPCSLALGQLKTIESAAARFLDDPGATVSCERFVDQPHEDNP
;
A
#
# COMPACT_ATOMS: atom_id res chain seq x y z
N MET A 1 -10.31 13.48 5.30
CA MET A 1 -9.64 12.29 5.81
C MET A 1 -8.14 12.47 5.71
N PRO A 2 -7.38 12.13 6.75
CA PRO A 2 -5.94 12.22 6.63
C PRO A 2 -5.39 11.18 5.67
N GLU A 3 -4.44 11.61 4.86
CA GLU A 3 -3.72 10.74 3.94
C GLU A 3 -2.55 10.09 4.66
N MET A 4 -2.07 8.97 4.10
CA MET A 4 -0.92 8.27 4.64
C MET A 4 -0.16 7.62 3.50
N TRP A 5 1.15 7.70 3.54
CA TRP A 5 2.01 6.95 2.64
C TRP A 5 2.68 5.84 3.43
N PHE A 6 2.95 4.73 2.73
CA PHE A 6 3.66 3.61 3.35
C PHE A 6 4.77 3.15 2.42
N VAL A 7 5.94 2.99 2.99
CA VAL A 7 7.13 2.60 2.25
C VAL A 7 7.29 1.10 2.38
N VAL A 8 7.38 0.42 1.24
CA VAL A 8 7.54 -1.03 1.22
C VAL A 8 8.82 -1.39 0.50
N ARG A 9 9.36 -2.56 0.83
CA ARG A 9 10.51 -3.13 0.14
C ARG A 9 10.07 -4.45 -0.48
N TRP A 10 10.21 -4.52 -1.79
CA TRP A 10 9.86 -5.70 -2.57
C TRP A 10 10.93 -6.79 -2.44
N PRO A 11 10.61 -8.04 -2.84
CA PRO A 11 11.58 -9.15 -2.69
C PRO A 11 12.91 -8.94 -3.40
N ASP A 12 12.94 -8.13 -4.45
CA ASP A 12 14.18 -7.82 -5.19
C ASP A 12 15.02 -6.72 -4.52
N GLY A 13 14.58 -6.21 -3.37
CA GLY A 13 15.27 -5.16 -2.64
C GLY A 13 14.87 -3.75 -3.03
N SER A 14 14.05 -3.59 -4.06
CA SER A 14 13.59 -2.25 -4.46
C SER A 14 12.56 -1.74 -3.45
N SER A 15 12.54 -0.43 -3.23
CA SER A 15 11.54 0.19 -2.36
C SER A 15 10.57 1.02 -3.18
N GLU A 16 9.37 1.15 -2.63
CA GLU A 16 8.31 1.92 -3.26
C GLU A 16 7.54 2.65 -2.18
N THR A 17 7.22 3.92 -2.43
CA THR A 17 6.37 4.70 -1.53
C THR A 17 4.95 4.64 -2.09
N CYS A 18 4.06 4.06 -1.31
CA CYS A 18 2.68 3.80 -1.71
C CYS A 18 1.73 4.77 -1.01
N TYR A 19 0.61 5.06 -1.65
CA TYR A 19 -0.37 6.04 -1.18
C TYR A 19 -1.64 5.37 -0.67
N SER A 20 -2.19 5.91 0.42
CA SER A 20 -3.54 5.57 0.89
C SER A 20 -4.27 6.86 1.31
N PRO A 21 -5.52 7.05 0.88
CA PRO A 21 -6.29 8.23 1.27
C PRO A 21 -6.85 8.13 2.69
N SER A 22 -6.59 7.05 3.40
CA SER A 22 -7.13 6.81 4.74
C SER A 22 -6.12 6.11 5.61
N LEU A 23 -6.18 6.37 6.92
CA LEU A 23 -5.34 5.69 7.90
C LEU A 23 -5.68 4.21 8.06
N VAL A 24 -6.72 3.72 7.39
CA VAL A 24 -7.09 2.30 7.45
C VAL A 24 -5.95 1.39 7.07
N ILE A 25 -5.01 1.88 6.25
CA ILE A 25 -3.83 1.11 5.87
C ILE A 25 -3.05 0.61 7.09
N LYS A 26 -3.06 1.38 8.18
CA LYS A 26 -2.36 1.02 9.42
C LYS A 26 -3.02 -0.12 10.18
N GLU A 27 -4.25 -0.46 9.83
CA GLU A 27 -4.95 -1.61 10.42
C GLU A 27 -4.59 -2.91 9.72
N HIS A 28 -4.03 -2.83 8.53
CA HIS A 28 -3.69 -4.00 7.71
C HIS A 28 -2.19 -4.27 7.64
N PHE A 29 -1.38 -3.26 7.94
CA PHE A 29 0.08 -3.38 7.95
C PHE A 29 0.63 -2.73 9.20
N ARG A 30 1.83 -3.15 9.60
CA ARG A 30 2.56 -2.50 10.68
C ARG A 30 3.98 -2.24 10.25
N GLU A 31 4.59 -1.23 10.85
CA GLU A 31 5.98 -0.92 10.56
C GLU A 31 6.87 -2.09 10.96
N GLY A 32 7.80 -2.45 10.08
CA GLY A 32 8.68 -3.58 10.30
C GLY A 32 8.06 -4.93 9.99
N GLY A 33 6.78 -4.97 9.57
CA GLY A 33 6.11 -6.23 9.28
C GLY A 33 6.61 -6.85 7.98
N LEU A 34 6.72 -8.18 7.98
CA LEU A 34 7.05 -8.97 6.80
C LEU A 34 5.83 -9.77 6.39
N TYR A 35 5.53 -9.75 5.10
CA TYR A 35 4.34 -10.43 4.56
C TYR A 35 4.73 -11.21 3.32
N ALA A 36 4.22 -12.44 3.19
CA ALA A 36 4.33 -13.16 1.92
C ALA A 36 3.67 -12.30 0.84
N VAL A 37 4.16 -12.39 -0.40
CA VAL A 37 3.67 -11.52 -1.48
C VAL A 37 2.16 -11.64 -1.65
N GLY A 38 1.62 -12.86 -1.63
CA GLY A 38 0.17 -13.06 -1.75
C GLY A 38 -0.61 -12.42 -0.61
N ASP A 39 -0.12 -12.55 0.62
CA ASP A 39 -0.75 -11.93 1.78
C ASP A 39 -0.67 -10.41 1.69
N PHE A 40 0.49 -9.88 1.30
CA PHE A 40 0.66 -8.44 1.11
C PHE A 40 -0.35 -7.91 0.08
N LEU A 41 -0.52 -8.64 -1.02
CA LEU A 41 -1.45 -8.25 -2.07
C LEU A 41 -2.91 -8.25 -1.57
N ASP A 42 -3.30 -9.29 -0.84
CA ASP A 42 -4.66 -9.37 -0.28
C ASP A 42 -4.94 -8.25 0.71
N ARG A 43 -3.97 -7.95 1.58
CA ARG A 43 -4.10 -6.85 2.54
C ARG A 43 -4.20 -5.51 1.83
N SER A 44 -3.40 -5.32 0.77
CA SER A 44 -3.42 -4.09 -0.02
C SER A 44 -4.77 -3.91 -0.70
N ARG A 45 -5.31 -4.97 -1.28
CA ARG A 45 -6.63 -4.92 -1.91
C ARG A 45 -7.71 -4.53 -0.91
N THR A 46 -7.71 -5.19 0.24
CA THR A 46 -8.71 -4.91 1.27
C THR A 46 -8.59 -3.48 1.77
N ALA A 47 -7.39 -3.07 2.15
CA ALA A 47 -7.18 -1.75 2.74
C ALA A 47 -7.47 -0.62 1.75
N LEU A 48 -6.97 -0.74 0.53
CA LEU A 48 -7.14 0.34 -0.45
C LEU A 48 -8.57 0.43 -0.98
N ARG A 49 -9.29 -0.69 -1.05
CA ARG A 49 -10.71 -0.66 -1.40
C ARG A 49 -11.54 -0.03 -0.30
N ILE A 50 -11.27 -0.34 0.97
CA ILE A 50 -11.93 0.32 2.09
C ILE A 50 -11.65 1.81 2.03
N ALA A 51 -10.40 2.19 1.81
CA ALA A 51 -10.02 3.59 1.74
C ALA A 51 -10.75 4.32 0.60
N SER A 52 -10.85 3.69 -0.56
CA SER A 52 -11.56 4.27 -1.70
C SER A 52 -13.06 4.39 -1.40
N ASP A 53 -13.64 3.38 -0.74
CA ASP A 53 -15.06 3.41 -0.37
C ASP A 53 -15.35 4.55 0.61
N ARG A 54 -14.45 4.83 1.53
CA ARG A 54 -14.59 5.95 2.47
C ARG A 54 -14.58 7.29 1.73
N VAL A 55 -13.72 7.42 0.73
CA VAL A 55 -13.67 8.62 -0.11
C VAL A 55 -14.97 8.76 -0.89
N GLU A 56 -15.46 7.67 -1.46
CA GLU A 56 -16.71 7.69 -2.22
C GLU A 56 -17.89 8.08 -1.34
N ALA A 57 -17.96 7.57 -0.12
CA ALA A 57 -19.03 7.90 0.81
C ALA A 57 -19.03 9.40 1.15
N LYS A 58 -17.86 10.03 1.17
CA LYS A 58 -17.73 11.43 1.54
C LYS A 58 -17.88 12.38 0.37
N TYR A 59 -17.36 12.01 -0.80
CA TYR A 59 -17.24 12.92 -1.94
C TYR A 59 -18.05 12.49 -3.16
N GLY A 60 -18.70 11.34 -3.12
CA GLY A 60 -19.58 10.88 -4.19
C GLY A 60 -18.89 10.11 -5.30
N ARG A 61 -17.56 9.94 -5.23
CA ARG A 61 -16.82 9.17 -6.22
C ARG A 61 -15.63 8.47 -5.59
N PRO A 62 -15.22 7.31 -6.14
CA PRO A 62 -14.07 6.57 -5.60
C PRO A 62 -12.78 7.37 -5.74
N CYS A 63 -11.78 7.02 -4.93
CA CYS A 63 -10.47 7.65 -4.99
C CYS A 63 -9.64 7.03 -6.11
N SER A 64 -9.46 7.75 -7.20
CA SER A 64 -8.67 7.24 -8.33
C SER A 64 -7.20 7.02 -7.96
N LEU A 65 -6.67 7.80 -7.01
CA LEU A 65 -5.29 7.62 -6.56
C LEU A 65 -5.13 6.30 -5.81
N ALA A 66 -6.10 5.94 -4.96
CA ALA A 66 -6.06 4.66 -4.25
C ALA A 66 -6.16 3.48 -5.21
N LEU A 67 -7.07 3.57 -6.17
CA LEU A 67 -7.26 2.49 -7.14
C LEU A 67 -6.06 2.35 -8.06
N GLY A 68 -5.46 3.48 -8.46
CA GLY A 68 -4.23 3.48 -9.24
C GLY A 68 -3.06 2.89 -8.46
N GLN A 69 -2.96 3.21 -7.17
CA GLN A 69 -1.94 2.64 -6.31
C GLN A 69 -2.12 1.12 -6.20
N LEU A 70 -3.36 0.65 -6.07
CA LEU A 70 -3.62 -0.78 -6.02
C LEU A 70 -3.18 -1.47 -7.30
N LYS A 71 -3.45 -0.87 -8.46
CA LYS A 71 -2.99 -1.42 -9.73
C LYS A 71 -1.47 -1.55 -9.79
N THR A 72 -0.76 -0.54 -9.32
CA THR A 72 0.71 -0.56 -9.28
C THR A 72 1.20 -1.70 -8.39
N ILE A 73 0.57 -1.87 -7.23
CA ILE A 73 0.92 -2.96 -6.31
C ILE A 73 0.64 -4.32 -6.97
N GLU A 74 -0.50 -4.46 -7.64
CA GLU A 74 -0.85 -5.72 -8.30
C GLU A 74 0.17 -6.07 -9.38
N SER A 75 0.60 -5.09 -10.16
CA SER A 75 1.60 -5.30 -11.21
C SER A 75 2.95 -5.70 -10.63
N ALA A 76 3.38 -5.04 -9.57
CA ALA A 76 4.66 -5.36 -8.93
C ALA A 76 4.60 -6.74 -8.27
N ALA A 77 3.51 -7.05 -7.58
CA ALA A 77 3.35 -8.34 -6.89
C ALA A 77 3.33 -9.51 -7.86
N ALA A 78 2.76 -9.32 -9.05
CA ALA A 78 2.66 -10.38 -10.04
C ALA A 78 4.03 -10.96 -10.41
N ARG A 79 5.08 -10.15 -10.31
CA ARG A 79 6.44 -10.59 -10.63
C ARG A 79 6.98 -11.62 -9.64
N PHE A 80 6.41 -11.71 -8.45
CA PHE A 80 6.94 -12.51 -7.35
C PHE A 80 5.97 -13.59 -6.86
N LEU A 81 4.76 -13.66 -7.42
CA LEU A 81 3.74 -14.61 -6.91
C LEU A 81 4.14 -16.07 -7.06
N ASP A 82 5.01 -16.37 -8.03
CA ASP A 82 5.48 -17.74 -8.24
C ASP A 82 6.62 -18.14 -7.31
N ASP A 83 7.12 -17.21 -6.49
CA ASP A 83 8.20 -17.48 -5.55
C ASP A 83 7.60 -17.60 -4.14
N PRO A 84 7.41 -18.83 -3.63
CA PRO A 84 6.73 -19.01 -2.34
C PRO A 84 7.51 -18.46 -1.15
N GLY A 85 8.81 -18.22 -1.31
CA GLY A 85 9.64 -17.66 -0.24
C GLY A 85 9.73 -16.14 -0.28
N ALA A 86 9.17 -15.51 -1.31
CA ALA A 86 9.29 -14.06 -1.47
C ALA A 86 8.44 -13.32 -0.45
N THR A 87 9.01 -12.28 0.14
CA THR A 87 8.32 -11.46 1.14
C THR A 87 8.42 -9.97 0.79
N VAL A 88 7.44 -9.21 1.25
CA VAL A 88 7.42 -7.76 1.16
C VAL A 88 7.46 -7.23 2.59
N SER A 89 8.32 -6.25 2.85
CA SER A 89 8.33 -5.61 4.17
C SER A 89 7.67 -4.25 4.09
N CYS A 90 6.83 -3.94 5.09
CA CYS A 90 6.30 -2.60 5.28
C CYS A 90 7.30 -1.88 6.18
N GLU A 91 8.06 -0.96 5.62
CA GLU A 91 9.18 -0.37 6.36
C GLU A 91 8.73 0.72 7.30
N ARG A 92 7.86 1.61 6.84
CA ARG A 92 7.37 2.70 7.68
C ARG A 92 6.16 3.38 7.05
N PHE A 93 5.44 4.12 7.88
CA PHE A 93 4.39 5.04 7.44
C PHE A 93 4.94 6.46 7.49
N VAL A 94 4.58 7.28 6.52
CA VAL A 94 5.00 8.68 6.48
C VAL A 94 3.81 9.56 6.12
N ASP A 95 3.75 10.73 6.76
CA ASP A 95 2.65 11.66 6.51
C ASP A 95 2.82 12.39 5.19
N GLN A 96 4.06 12.74 4.82
CA GLN A 96 4.36 13.47 3.59
C GLN A 96 5.73 13.01 3.08
N PRO A 97 5.75 12.17 2.04
CA PRO A 97 7.02 11.57 1.60
C PRO A 97 8.00 12.56 1.01
N HIS A 98 7.51 13.69 0.48
CA HIS A 98 8.38 14.69 -0.15
C HIS A 98 9.07 15.59 0.88
N GLU A 99 8.75 15.49 2.14
CA GLU A 99 9.39 16.27 3.18
C GLU A 99 10.86 15.93 3.37
N ASP A 100 11.24 14.75 2.91
CA ASP A 100 12.62 14.30 3.03
C ASP A 100 13.55 15.02 2.08
N ASN A 101 13.03 15.79 1.18
CA ASN A 101 13.84 16.53 0.23
C ASN A 101 14.34 17.81 0.86
N PRO A 102 15.64 18.00 0.89
CA PRO A 102 16.19 19.25 1.38
C PRO A 102 15.86 20.40 0.46
#